data_14af77f7bacab77722e63a2dc908d236
#
_entry.id   14af77f7bacab77722e63a2dc908d236
#
_cell.length_a   1.000
_cell.length_b   1.000
_cell.length_c   1.000
_cell.angle_alpha   90.00
_cell.angle_beta   90.00
_cell.angle_gamma   90.00
#
_symmetry.space_group_name_H-M   'P 1'
#
loop_
_entity.id
_entity.type
_entity.pdbx_description
1 polymer ?
#
loop_
_entity_poly.entity_id
_entity_poly.type
_entity_poly.pdbx_seq_one_letter_code
_entity_poly.pdbx_strand_id
1 'polypeptide(L)'
;MSSEQRRPWVVGISGASGTPYAVAAIGGLLDAGEDVDLVVSRAARLTILDETGISFRDSHWRDDLAALLDWKVSDTRLDAVRYWTAGDFAAGPSSGSYPARGMVVIPATAAAVAGISIGLSKDLLQRAASVTLKERRPLVVVVREAPLSSGTLEQLLMLSQAGAVILPASPGFYAGGQSVQRLVDFVAGKALDALGVPHSLLHRWSGQLGEARDAD
;
A
#
# COMPACT_ATOMS: atom_id res chain seq x y z
N MET A 1 30.17 14.18 -3.26
CA MET A 1 28.77 14.20 -3.69
C MET A 1 27.96 13.66 -2.51
N SER A 2 27.19 14.51 -1.83
CA SER A 2 26.32 14.08 -0.74
C SER A 2 25.31 13.10 -1.34
N SER A 3 25.22 11.88 -0.81
CA SER A 3 24.12 10.97 -1.11
C SER A 3 22.83 11.70 -0.77
N GLU A 4 22.13 12.16 -1.79
CA GLU A 4 20.78 12.71 -1.61
C GLU A 4 19.98 11.59 -0.94
N GLN A 5 19.66 11.80 0.33
CA GLN A 5 18.99 10.79 1.15
C GLN A 5 17.62 10.56 0.50
N ARG A 6 17.47 9.41 -0.16
CA ARG A 6 16.21 9.03 -0.82
C ARG A 6 15.07 9.12 0.18
N ARG A 7 13.96 9.69 -0.25
CA ARG A 7 12.78 9.83 0.58
C ARG A 7 11.88 8.62 0.36
N PRO A 8 11.66 7.74 1.36
CA PRO A 8 10.89 6.53 1.17
C PRO A 8 9.39 6.83 0.99
N TRP A 9 8.70 5.90 0.34
CA TRP A 9 7.25 5.77 0.43
C TRP A 9 6.88 4.93 1.64
N VAL A 10 5.92 5.38 2.43
CA VAL A 10 5.39 4.57 3.53
C VAL A 10 4.30 3.65 2.98
N VAL A 11 4.44 2.36 3.21
CA VAL A 11 3.43 1.35 2.85
C VAL A 11 2.85 0.78 4.13
N GLY A 12 1.55 1.00 4.35
CA GLY A 12 0.82 0.47 5.48
C GLY A 12 -0.08 -0.69 5.07
N ILE A 13 0.09 -1.87 5.66
CA ILE A 13 -0.78 -3.03 5.42
C ILE A 13 -1.71 -3.21 6.61
N SER A 14 -3.02 -3.06 6.42
CA SER A 14 -4.00 -3.35 7.47
C SER A 14 -4.69 -4.70 7.26
N GLY A 15 -5.54 -5.13 8.20
CA GLY A 15 -6.09 -6.50 8.22
C GLY A 15 -7.30 -6.73 7.31
N ALA A 16 -7.45 -5.99 6.21
CA ALA A 16 -8.44 -6.34 5.19
C ALA A 16 -7.91 -7.44 4.28
N SER A 17 -8.78 -8.29 3.75
CA SER A 17 -8.40 -9.23 2.69
C SER A 17 -7.86 -8.49 1.47
N GLY A 18 -6.81 -8.99 0.84
CA GLY A 18 -6.17 -8.35 -0.29
C GLY A 18 -4.65 -8.17 -0.10
N THR A 19 -3.99 -9.07 0.62
CA THR A 19 -2.53 -9.18 0.68
C THR A 19 -1.88 -9.08 -0.70
N PRO A 20 -2.42 -9.72 -1.76
CA PRO A 20 -1.84 -9.61 -3.11
C PRO A 20 -1.73 -8.18 -3.62
N TYR A 21 -2.67 -7.29 -3.28
CA TYR A 21 -2.57 -5.88 -3.66
C TYR A 21 -1.36 -5.19 -3.03
N ALA A 22 -1.10 -5.47 -1.74
CA ALA A 22 0.07 -4.93 -1.04
C ALA A 22 1.37 -5.46 -1.65
N VAL A 23 1.44 -6.75 -1.92
CA VAL A 23 2.59 -7.42 -2.54
C VAL A 23 2.90 -6.80 -3.90
N ALA A 24 1.90 -6.67 -4.78
CA ALA A 24 2.06 -6.05 -6.10
C ALA A 24 2.48 -4.57 -6.02
N ALA A 25 1.93 -3.80 -5.06
CA ALA A 25 2.30 -2.41 -4.88
C ALA A 25 3.75 -2.26 -4.37
N ILE A 26 4.17 -3.08 -3.40
CA ILE A 26 5.55 -3.09 -2.90
C ILE A 26 6.51 -3.49 -4.02
N GLY A 27 6.22 -4.57 -4.74
CA GLY A 27 7.02 -4.99 -5.89
C GLY A 27 7.17 -3.88 -6.93
N GLY A 28 6.07 -3.22 -7.30
CA GLY A 28 6.09 -2.11 -8.25
C GLY A 28 6.89 -0.89 -7.78
N LEU A 29 6.85 -0.54 -6.48
CA LEU A 29 7.70 0.51 -5.90
C LEU A 29 9.18 0.15 -6.00
N LEU A 30 9.53 -1.08 -5.62
CA LEU A 30 10.92 -1.55 -5.63
C LEU A 30 11.47 -1.70 -7.07
N ASP A 31 10.65 -2.13 -8.02
CA ASP A 31 11.00 -2.19 -9.44
C ASP A 31 11.20 -0.79 -10.05
N ALA A 32 10.49 0.21 -9.53
CA ALA A 32 10.71 1.61 -9.88
C ALA A 32 11.96 2.23 -9.19
N GLY A 33 12.69 1.46 -8.37
CA GLY A 33 13.88 1.92 -7.65
C GLY A 33 13.56 2.84 -6.46
N GLU A 34 12.35 2.78 -5.92
CA GLU A 34 11.91 3.56 -4.78
C GLU A 34 12.26 2.86 -3.46
N ASP A 35 12.53 3.67 -2.42
CA ASP A 35 12.71 3.17 -1.06
C ASP A 35 11.34 3.03 -0.37
N VAL A 36 11.19 2.00 0.46
CA VAL A 36 9.93 1.66 1.14
C VAL A 36 10.12 1.59 2.65
N ASP A 37 9.29 2.34 3.38
CA ASP A 37 9.07 2.14 4.81
C ASP A 37 7.80 1.31 5.01
N LEU A 38 7.96 0.05 5.41
CA LEU A 38 6.86 -0.91 5.54
C LEU A 38 6.36 -0.97 6.98
N VAL A 39 5.04 -0.85 7.15
CA VAL A 39 4.33 -1.03 8.42
C VAL A 39 3.23 -2.06 8.25
N VAL A 40 3.32 -3.18 8.96
CA VAL A 40 2.30 -4.25 8.93
C VAL A 40 1.54 -4.25 10.25
N SER A 41 0.24 -3.98 10.22
CA SER A 41 -0.58 -3.99 11.43
C SER A 41 -0.70 -5.40 12.03
N ARG A 42 -1.02 -5.48 13.33
CA ARG A 42 -1.22 -6.78 13.98
C ARG A 42 -2.31 -7.62 13.29
N ALA A 43 -3.41 -6.97 12.86
CA ALA A 43 -4.50 -7.66 12.16
C ALA A 43 -4.07 -8.13 10.76
N ALA A 44 -3.22 -7.37 10.07
CA ALA A 44 -2.72 -7.75 8.75
C ALA A 44 -1.95 -9.07 8.76
N ARG A 45 -1.23 -9.38 9.84
CA ARG A 45 -0.49 -10.65 9.95
C ARG A 45 -1.39 -11.87 9.91
N LEU A 46 -2.59 -11.76 10.50
CA LEU A 46 -3.59 -12.85 10.44
C LEU A 46 -4.12 -13.02 9.02
N THR A 47 -4.40 -11.92 8.35
CA THR A 47 -4.87 -11.95 6.95
C THR A 47 -3.80 -12.48 6.00
N ILE A 48 -2.55 -12.03 6.16
CA ILE A 48 -1.40 -12.53 5.39
C ILE A 48 -1.27 -14.05 5.56
N LEU A 49 -1.32 -14.54 6.80
CA LEU A 49 -1.23 -15.98 7.07
C LEU A 49 -2.38 -16.76 6.42
N ASP A 50 -3.61 -16.26 6.55
CA ASP A 50 -4.80 -16.91 5.98
C ASP A 50 -4.78 -16.97 4.46
N GLU A 51 -4.37 -15.86 3.81
CA GLU A 51 -4.39 -15.74 2.34
C GLU A 51 -3.19 -16.38 1.65
N THR A 52 -2.03 -16.48 2.32
CA THR A 52 -0.76 -16.88 1.68
C THR A 52 -0.08 -18.08 2.35
N GLY A 53 -0.50 -18.46 3.56
CA GLY A 53 0.20 -19.45 4.38
C GLY A 53 1.50 -18.93 5.00
N ILE A 54 1.87 -17.67 4.76
CA ILE A 54 3.12 -17.08 5.26
C ILE A 54 2.86 -16.35 6.57
N SER A 55 3.55 -16.76 7.65
CA SER A 55 3.51 -16.07 8.94
C SER A 55 4.46 -14.87 8.91
N PHE A 56 3.92 -13.65 8.88
CA PHE A 56 4.74 -12.42 8.87
C PHE A 56 5.19 -12.05 10.29
N ARG A 57 6.52 -12.07 10.53
CA ARG A 57 7.15 -11.92 11.86
C ARG A 57 8.07 -10.71 11.89
N ASP A 58 8.05 -9.95 13.00
CA ASP A 58 8.93 -8.77 13.18
C ASP A 58 10.42 -9.10 13.03
N SER A 59 10.86 -10.20 13.63
CA SER A 59 12.27 -10.61 13.64
C SER A 59 12.75 -11.25 12.32
N HIS A 60 11.83 -11.63 11.44
CA HIS A 60 12.12 -12.32 10.17
C HIS A 60 11.43 -11.64 8.99
N TRP A 61 11.11 -10.35 9.14
CA TRP A 61 10.34 -9.59 8.16
C TRP A 61 10.92 -9.66 6.74
N ARG A 62 12.25 -9.70 6.62
CA ARG A 62 12.93 -9.74 5.32
C ARG A 62 12.70 -11.06 4.60
N ASP A 63 12.83 -12.18 5.32
CA ASP A 63 12.58 -13.52 4.77
C ASP A 63 11.11 -13.68 4.41
N ASP A 64 10.22 -13.22 5.30
CA ASP A 64 8.78 -13.32 5.13
C ASP A 64 8.31 -12.41 3.97
N LEU A 65 8.87 -11.19 3.81
CA LEU A 65 8.59 -10.31 2.68
C LEU A 65 9.12 -10.89 1.36
N ALA A 66 10.34 -11.46 1.37
CA ALA A 66 10.89 -12.13 0.20
C ALA A 66 9.98 -13.28 -0.27
N ALA A 67 9.49 -14.08 0.68
CA ALA A 67 8.54 -15.16 0.38
C ALA A 67 7.21 -14.63 -0.19
N LEU A 68 6.69 -13.51 0.33
CA LEU A 68 5.47 -12.87 -0.18
C LEU A 68 5.65 -12.34 -1.61
N LEU A 69 6.83 -11.83 -1.95
CA LEU A 69 7.18 -11.31 -3.27
C LEU A 69 7.60 -12.41 -4.25
N ASP A 70 7.70 -13.66 -3.81
CA ASP A 70 8.30 -14.78 -4.55
C ASP A 70 9.73 -14.45 -5.03
N TRP A 71 10.50 -13.75 -4.18
CA TRP A 71 11.88 -13.35 -4.43
C TRP A 71 12.85 -14.14 -3.56
N LYS A 72 14.10 -14.22 -3.99
CA LYS A 72 15.17 -14.73 -3.12
C LYS A 72 15.46 -13.70 -2.02
N VAL A 73 15.75 -14.15 -0.81
CA VAL A 73 16.13 -13.26 0.31
C VAL A 73 17.38 -12.43 -0.01
N SER A 74 18.24 -12.93 -0.91
CA SER A 74 19.42 -12.21 -1.42
C SER A 74 19.13 -11.18 -2.49
N ASP A 75 17.86 -10.96 -2.89
CA ASP A 75 17.52 -9.93 -3.88
C ASP A 75 17.83 -8.54 -3.29
N THR A 76 18.69 -7.81 -3.98
CA THR A 76 19.21 -6.51 -3.53
C THR A 76 18.14 -5.42 -3.48
N ARG A 77 17.00 -5.59 -4.18
CA ARG A 77 15.87 -4.64 -4.07
C ARG A 77 15.29 -4.61 -2.67
N LEU A 78 15.41 -5.70 -1.90
CA LEU A 78 15.00 -5.75 -0.49
C LEU A 78 15.84 -4.83 0.41
N ASP A 79 17.01 -4.36 -0.01
CA ASP A 79 17.83 -3.41 0.74
C ASP A 79 17.21 -2.00 0.74
N ALA A 80 16.29 -1.73 -0.18
CA ALA A 80 15.51 -0.49 -0.22
C ALA A 80 14.30 -0.52 0.74
N VAL A 81 14.05 -1.65 1.42
CA VAL A 81 12.94 -1.78 2.39
C VAL A 81 13.44 -1.59 3.81
N ARG A 82 12.76 -0.72 4.56
CA ARG A 82 12.89 -0.62 6.01
C ARG A 82 11.58 -1.02 6.65
N TYR A 83 11.64 -1.99 7.54
CA TYR A 83 10.46 -2.43 8.28
C TYR A 83 10.36 -1.74 9.64
N TRP A 84 9.15 -1.31 9.99
CA TRP A 84 8.82 -0.71 11.28
C TRP A 84 7.68 -1.49 11.94
N THR A 85 7.85 -1.87 13.20
CA THR A 85 6.77 -2.56 13.92
C THR A 85 5.59 -1.61 14.16
N ALA A 86 4.36 -2.14 14.12
CA ALA A 86 3.16 -1.32 14.29
C ALA A 86 3.07 -0.61 15.66
N GLY A 87 3.81 -1.07 16.66
CA GLY A 87 3.87 -0.47 18.00
C GLY A 87 5.00 0.55 18.18
N ASP A 88 5.86 0.75 17.19
CA ASP A 88 7.03 1.62 17.32
C ASP A 88 6.68 3.09 17.00
N PHE A 89 6.30 3.84 18.01
CA PHE A 89 6.06 5.29 17.88
C PHE A 89 7.34 6.14 17.85
N ALA A 90 8.52 5.54 18.04
CA ALA A 90 9.81 6.19 17.83
C ALA A 90 10.30 6.10 16.37
N ALA A 91 9.62 5.29 15.54
CA ALA A 91 9.92 5.13 14.12
C ALA A 91 9.84 6.45 13.34
N GLY A 92 10.66 6.58 12.29
CA GLY A 92 10.70 7.75 11.42
C GLY A 92 9.32 8.22 10.93
N PRO A 93 8.47 7.36 10.36
CA PRO A 93 7.15 7.74 9.86
C PRO A 93 6.19 8.34 10.90
N SER A 94 6.48 8.23 12.20
CA SER A 94 5.69 8.84 13.27
C SER A 94 5.87 10.35 13.38
N SER A 95 6.92 10.92 12.77
CA SER A 95 7.30 12.33 12.88
C SER A 95 7.12 13.08 11.56
N GLY A 96 6.59 14.32 11.64
CA GLY A 96 6.46 15.20 10.47
C GLY A 96 7.79 15.65 9.88
N SER A 97 8.87 15.70 10.68
CA SER A 97 10.22 16.03 10.21
C SER A 97 10.89 14.89 9.43
N TYR A 98 10.37 13.68 9.51
CA TYR A 98 10.86 12.55 8.73
C TYR A 98 10.56 12.76 7.24
N PRO A 99 11.56 12.58 6.34
CA PRO A 99 11.42 13.00 4.95
C PRO A 99 10.72 11.98 4.05
N ALA A 100 9.58 11.41 4.47
CA ALA A 100 8.78 10.54 3.61
C ALA A 100 8.18 11.32 2.43
N ARG A 101 8.07 10.68 1.26
CA ARG A 101 7.43 11.26 0.05
C ARG A 101 5.92 11.30 0.19
N GLY A 102 5.34 10.27 0.77
CA GLY A 102 3.91 10.07 0.97
C GLY A 102 3.64 8.68 1.51
N MET A 103 2.38 8.25 1.47
CA MET A 103 1.98 6.96 2.01
C MET A 103 0.86 6.31 1.20
N VAL A 104 0.89 5.00 1.11
CA VAL A 104 -0.24 4.18 0.69
C VAL A 104 -0.64 3.22 1.81
N VAL A 105 -1.94 3.15 2.10
CA VAL A 105 -2.52 2.12 2.97
C VAL A 105 -3.22 1.10 2.07
N ILE A 106 -2.65 -0.09 1.96
CA ILE A 106 -3.08 -1.11 1.02
C ILE A 106 -2.90 -2.54 1.59
N PRO A 107 -3.97 -3.32 1.76
CA PRO A 107 -5.36 -2.87 1.78
C PRO A 107 -5.70 -2.10 3.06
N ALA A 108 -6.75 -1.27 3.02
CA ALA A 108 -7.25 -0.54 4.17
C ALA A 108 -8.56 -1.16 4.69
N THR A 109 -8.60 -1.49 5.99
CA THR A 109 -9.82 -1.91 6.69
C THR A 109 -10.70 -0.71 7.04
N ALA A 110 -12.01 -0.93 7.24
CA ALA A 110 -12.90 0.10 7.82
C ALA A 110 -12.36 0.65 9.15
N ALA A 111 -11.75 -0.20 10.01
CA ALA A 111 -11.14 0.23 11.26
C ALA A 111 -9.92 1.16 11.06
N ALA A 112 -9.09 0.88 10.04
CA ALA A 112 -7.97 1.77 9.69
C ALA A 112 -8.49 3.10 9.14
N VAL A 113 -9.47 3.06 8.23
CA VAL A 113 -10.15 4.25 7.68
C VAL A 113 -10.71 5.11 8.82
N ALA A 114 -11.47 4.51 9.74
CA ALA A 114 -12.03 5.21 10.89
C ALA A 114 -10.95 5.88 11.75
N GLY A 115 -9.92 5.13 12.14
CA GLY A 115 -8.87 5.65 13.00
C GLY A 115 -8.06 6.77 12.34
N ILE A 116 -7.81 6.69 11.03
CA ILE A 116 -7.11 7.75 10.29
C ILE A 116 -8.00 8.99 10.17
N SER A 117 -9.29 8.82 9.85
CA SER A 117 -10.22 9.95 9.61
C SER A 117 -10.39 10.84 10.83
N ILE A 118 -10.35 10.28 12.03
CA ILE A 118 -10.47 11.04 13.29
C ILE A 118 -9.12 11.32 13.97
N GLY A 119 -8.00 10.94 13.33
CA GLY A 119 -6.65 11.17 13.89
C GLY A 119 -6.34 10.34 15.14
N LEU A 120 -6.99 9.18 15.34
CA LEU A 120 -6.85 8.35 16.54
C LEU A 120 -5.41 7.92 16.83
N SER A 121 -4.64 7.60 15.76
CA SER A 121 -3.20 7.24 15.86
C SER A 121 -2.93 6.11 16.87
N LYS A 122 -3.77 5.05 16.86
CA LYS A 122 -3.66 3.95 17.85
C LYS A 122 -2.42 3.04 17.62
N ASP A 123 -1.87 3.07 16.41
CA ASP A 123 -0.67 2.34 16.00
C ASP A 123 0.14 3.19 15.01
N LEU A 124 1.33 2.72 14.65
CA LEU A 124 2.23 3.45 13.75
C LEU A 124 1.60 3.64 12.35
N LEU A 125 0.80 2.69 11.86
CA LEU A 125 0.13 2.82 10.56
C LEU A 125 -0.80 4.04 10.56
N GLN A 126 -1.70 4.13 11.55
CA GLN A 126 -2.62 5.26 11.66
C GLN A 126 -1.86 6.57 11.93
N ARG A 127 -0.80 6.51 12.77
CA ARG A 127 0.02 7.68 13.06
C ARG A 127 0.73 8.20 11.81
N ALA A 128 1.36 7.33 11.02
CA ALA A 128 2.05 7.70 9.79
C ALA A 128 1.09 8.31 8.75
N ALA A 129 -0.13 7.78 8.64
CA ALA A 129 -1.17 8.35 7.78
C ALA A 129 -1.59 9.75 8.24
N SER A 130 -1.81 9.95 9.55
CA SER A 130 -2.12 11.26 10.12
C SER A 130 -0.98 12.27 9.90
N VAL A 131 0.27 11.82 10.04
CA VAL A 131 1.45 12.64 9.74
C VAL A 131 1.50 13.01 8.27
N THR A 132 1.27 12.05 7.37
CA THR A 132 1.26 12.27 5.92
C THR A 132 0.23 13.35 5.55
N LEU A 133 -0.98 13.28 6.09
CA LEU A 133 -2.04 14.27 5.85
C LEU A 133 -1.67 15.66 6.38
N LYS A 134 -1.21 15.76 7.64
CA LYS A 134 -0.88 17.07 8.24
C LYS A 134 0.29 17.76 7.54
N GLU A 135 1.23 17.00 6.99
CA GLU A 135 2.37 17.51 6.22
C GLU A 135 2.03 17.75 4.73
N ARG A 136 0.75 17.59 4.36
CA ARG A 136 0.27 17.78 2.97
C ARG A 136 0.99 16.91 1.94
N ARG A 137 1.41 15.70 2.35
CA ARG A 137 2.01 14.71 1.48
C ARG A 137 0.94 13.81 0.89
N PRO A 138 1.14 13.21 -0.30
CA PRO A 138 0.20 12.27 -0.89
C PRO A 138 -0.13 11.12 0.05
N LEU A 139 -1.42 10.89 0.30
CA LEU A 139 -1.94 9.71 0.99
C LEU A 139 -2.94 9.01 0.08
N VAL A 140 -2.68 7.74 -0.23
CA VAL A 140 -3.62 6.87 -0.95
C VAL A 140 -4.16 5.82 0.00
N VAL A 141 -5.47 5.68 0.07
CA VAL A 141 -6.16 4.70 0.91
C VAL A 141 -6.90 3.73 0.02
N VAL A 142 -6.35 2.51 -0.12
CA VAL A 142 -6.93 1.45 -0.93
C VAL A 142 -7.90 0.64 -0.07
N VAL A 143 -9.16 1.09 -0.03
CA VAL A 143 -10.18 0.46 0.82
C VAL A 143 -10.66 -0.86 0.22
N ARG A 144 -10.67 -1.93 1.05
CA ARG A 144 -11.26 -3.21 0.70
C ARG A 144 -12.28 -3.62 1.77
N GLU A 145 -13.54 -3.33 1.47
CA GLU A 145 -14.70 -3.62 2.31
C GLU A 145 -15.95 -3.77 1.42
N ALA A 146 -16.80 -4.73 1.74
CA ALA A 146 -18.08 -4.94 1.05
C ALA A 146 -19.07 -5.69 1.96
N PRO A 147 -20.29 -5.16 2.18
CA PRO A 147 -20.76 -3.82 1.79
C PRO A 147 -20.16 -2.71 2.66
N LEU A 148 -20.24 -1.46 2.22
CA LEU A 148 -19.85 -0.31 3.01
C LEU A 148 -21.02 0.17 3.89
N SER A 149 -20.77 0.41 5.19
CA SER A 149 -21.73 1.05 6.08
C SER A 149 -21.77 2.57 5.87
N SER A 150 -22.86 3.22 6.27
CA SER A 150 -22.96 4.69 6.24
C SER A 150 -21.80 5.36 6.97
N GLY A 151 -21.42 4.86 8.16
CA GLY A 151 -20.30 5.40 8.92
C GLY A 151 -18.96 5.25 8.17
N THR A 152 -18.73 4.14 7.48
CA THR A 152 -17.53 3.99 6.64
C THR A 152 -17.51 4.97 5.47
N LEU A 153 -18.67 5.19 4.82
CA LEU A 153 -18.80 6.15 3.73
C LEU A 153 -18.53 7.58 4.21
N GLU A 154 -19.04 7.98 5.38
CA GLU A 154 -18.76 9.29 6.00
C GLU A 154 -17.26 9.46 6.28
N GLN A 155 -16.60 8.44 6.83
CA GLN A 155 -15.16 8.47 7.12
C GLN A 155 -14.31 8.56 5.85
N LEU A 156 -14.69 7.85 4.78
CA LEU A 156 -14.05 7.95 3.48
C LEU A 156 -14.20 9.36 2.89
N LEU A 157 -15.39 9.96 3.03
CA LEU A 157 -15.63 11.34 2.62
C LEU A 157 -14.74 12.32 3.41
N MET A 158 -14.65 12.17 4.74
CA MET A 158 -13.76 12.99 5.58
C MET A 158 -12.30 12.90 5.12
N LEU A 159 -11.80 11.71 4.84
CA LEU A 159 -10.44 11.51 4.35
C LEU A 159 -10.22 12.15 2.97
N SER A 160 -11.19 12.01 2.08
CA SER A 160 -11.14 12.64 0.74
C SER A 160 -11.12 14.17 0.85
N GLN A 161 -11.93 14.75 1.72
CA GLN A 161 -11.93 16.19 1.99
C GLN A 161 -10.63 16.68 2.65
N ALA A 162 -9.99 15.83 3.45
CA ALA A 162 -8.67 16.10 4.02
C ALA A 162 -7.51 16.00 3.00
N GLY A 163 -7.80 15.54 1.75
CA GLY A 163 -6.84 15.47 0.66
C GLY A 163 -6.28 14.06 0.40
N ALA A 164 -6.80 13.00 1.05
CA ALA A 164 -6.43 11.64 0.72
C ALA A 164 -7.12 11.20 -0.58
N VAL A 165 -6.42 10.41 -1.39
CA VAL A 165 -6.99 9.69 -2.52
C VAL A 165 -7.65 8.42 -2.00
N ILE A 166 -8.97 8.32 -2.16
CA ILE A 166 -9.73 7.11 -1.81
C ILE A 166 -9.83 6.24 -3.05
N LEU A 167 -9.26 5.04 -2.96
CA LEU A 167 -9.22 4.09 -4.04
C LEU A 167 -9.89 2.78 -3.59
N PRO A 168 -11.11 2.47 -4.06
CA PRO A 168 -11.70 1.17 -3.84
C PRO A 168 -10.85 0.07 -4.49
N ALA A 169 -10.66 -1.08 -3.80
CA ALA A 169 -10.00 -2.24 -4.38
C ALA A 169 -10.95 -2.95 -5.38
N SER A 170 -11.32 -2.22 -6.43
CA SER A 170 -12.30 -2.61 -7.45
C SER A 170 -11.63 -2.59 -8.82
N PRO A 171 -11.15 -3.75 -9.31
CA PRO A 171 -10.46 -3.82 -10.60
C PRO A 171 -11.42 -3.59 -11.77
N GLY A 172 -10.92 -2.95 -12.82
CA GLY A 172 -11.64 -2.80 -14.09
C GLY A 172 -11.38 -3.98 -15.02
N PHE A 173 -12.42 -4.64 -15.48
CA PHE A 173 -12.30 -5.81 -16.38
C PHE A 173 -11.83 -5.46 -17.80
N TYR A 174 -11.92 -4.21 -18.21
CA TYR A 174 -11.48 -3.72 -19.54
C TYR A 174 -9.94 -3.77 -19.71
N ALA A 175 -9.20 -3.93 -18.62
CA ALA A 175 -7.74 -3.98 -18.64
C ALA A 175 -7.16 -5.36 -19.05
N GLY A 176 -7.96 -6.22 -19.73
CA GLY A 176 -7.52 -7.52 -20.22
C GLY A 176 -7.44 -8.62 -19.16
N GLY A 177 -8.19 -8.47 -18.07
CA GLY A 177 -8.09 -9.34 -16.91
C GLY A 177 -8.76 -10.71 -17.09
N GLN A 178 -8.03 -11.68 -17.63
CA GLN A 178 -8.42 -13.09 -17.55
C GLN A 178 -7.82 -13.84 -16.37
N SER A 179 -6.84 -13.24 -15.67
CA SER A 179 -6.22 -13.82 -14.49
C SER A 179 -6.46 -12.96 -13.25
N VAL A 180 -6.51 -13.61 -12.07
CA VAL A 180 -6.59 -12.91 -10.78
C VAL A 180 -5.40 -11.96 -10.61
N GLN A 181 -4.21 -12.34 -11.08
CA GLN A 181 -3.01 -11.49 -10.97
C GLN A 181 -3.19 -10.17 -11.72
N ARG A 182 -3.74 -10.17 -12.94
CA ARG A 182 -4.01 -8.92 -13.69
C ARG A 182 -5.00 -8.00 -12.98
N LEU A 183 -6.01 -8.56 -12.29
CA LEU A 183 -6.94 -7.77 -11.47
C LEU A 183 -6.24 -7.17 -10.26
N VAL A 184 -5.32 -7.92 -9.66
CA VAL A 184 -4.46 -7.45 -8.56
C VAL A 184 -3.56 -6.31 -9.04
N ASP A 185 -2.85 -6.53 -10.15
CA ASP A 185 -1.92 -5.56 -10.74
C ASP A 185 -2.63 -4.27 -11.14
N PHE A 186 -3.90 -4.36 -11.61
CA PHE A 186 -4.69 -3.18 -11.92
C PHE A 186 -4.90 -2.30 -10.67
N VAL A 187 -5.30 -2.87 -9.54
CA VAL A 187 -5.53 -2.10 -8.30
C VAL A 187 -4.21 -1.51 -7.77
N ALA A 188 -3.16 -2.31 -7.72
CA ALA A 188 -1.84 -1.86 -7.29
C ALA A 188 -1.30 -0.76 -8.21
N GLY A 189 -1.40 -0.93 -9.53
CA GLY A 189 -0.99 0.07 -10.51
C GLY A 189 -1.76 1.38 -10.37
N LYS A 190 -3.08 1.33 -10.13
CA LYS A 190 -3.87 2.54 -9.85
C LYS A 190 -3.43 3.25 -8.57
N ALA A 191 -2.98 2.50 -7.54
CA ALA A 191 -2.43 3.09 -6.33
C ALA A 191 -1.08 3.78 -6.62
N LEU A 192 -0.21 3.17 -7.42
CA LEU A 192 1.07 3.77 -7.84
C LEU A 192 0.86 4.99 -8.75
N ASP A 193 -0.12 4.96 -9.66
CA ASP A 193 -0.52 6.13 -10.46
C ASP A 193 -0.89 7.31 -9.56
N ALA A 194 -1.70 7.05 -8.51
CA ALA A 194 -2.13 8.07 -7.58
C ALA A 194 -0.99 8.64 -6.72
N LEU A 195 0.10 7.88 -6.53
CA LEU A 195 1.34 8.34 -5.91
C LEU A 195 2.27 9.06 -6.91
N GLY A 196 2.00 8.99 -8.21
CA GLY A 196 2.87 9.54 -9.26
C GLY A 196 4.13 8.70 -9.48
N VAL A 197 4.10 7.41 -9.18
CA VAL A 197 5.24 6.48 -9.38
C VAL A 197 5.09 5.79 -10.73
N PRO A 198 6.11 5.87 -11.62
CA PRO A 198 6.12 5.15 -12.88
C PRO A 198 6.13 3.63 -12.65
N HIS A 199 5.32 2.88 -13.38
CA HIS A 199 5.24 1.42 -13.26
C HIS A 199 4.70 0.77 -14.53
N SER A 200 4.81 -0.56 -14.64
CA SER A 200 4.32 -1.38 -15.76
C SER A 200 3.20 -2.37 -15.35
N LEU A 201 2.61 -2.22 -14.15
CA LEU A 201 1.65 -3.19 -13.59
C LEU A 201 0.33 -3.26 -14.38
N LEU A 202 -0.06 -2.21 -15.08
CA LEU A 202 -1.31 -2.20 -15.81
C LEU A 202 -1.12 -1.80 -17.27
N HIS A 203 -1.94 -2.39 -18.12
CA HIS A 203 -2.04 -1.97 -19.50
C HIS A 203 -2.70 -0.58 -19.58
N ARG A 204 -2.04 0.37 -20.26
CA ARG A 204 -2.55 1.73 -20.43
C ARG A 204 -3.56 1.79 -21.56
N TRP A 205 -4.69 2.45 -21.33
CA TRP A 205 -5.69 2.66 -22.38
C TRP A 205 -5.10 3.47 -23.54
N SER A 206 -5.12 2.87 -24.75
CA SER A 206 -4.59 3.49 -25.97
C SER A 206 -5.64 4.28 -26.76
N GLY A 207 -6.92 4.17 -26.40
CA GLY A 207 -8.04 4.71 -27.16
C GLY A 207 -8.65 3.72 -28.16
N GLN A 208 -8.15 2.50 -28.27
CA GLN A 208 -8.66 1.46 -29.16
C GLN A 208 -9.41 0.38 -28.37
N LEU A 209 -10.61 0.02 -28.87
CA LEU A 209 -11.40 -1.06 -28.25
C LEU A 209 -10.84 -2.42 -28.70
N GLY A 210 -10.64 -3.32 -27.77
CA GLY A 210 -10.25 -4.72 -28.04
C GLY A 210 -8.77 -5.05 -27.83
N GLU A 211 -7.86 -4.08 -27.79
CA GLU A 211 -6.42 -4.34 -27.61
C GLU A 211 -6.07 -5.13 -26.32
N ALA A 212 -6.87 -4.96 -25.28
CA ALA A 212 -6.67 -5.70 -24.02
C ALA A 212 -6.99 -7.21 -24.13
N ARG A 213 -7.66 -7.65 -25.21
CA ARG A 213 -7.96 -9.07 -25.47
C ARG A 213 -6.82 -9.78 -26.16
N ASP A 214 -5.97 -9.01 -26.87
CA ASP A 214 -4.91 -9.53 -27.73
C ASP A 214 -3.53 -9.48 -27.05
N ALA A 215 -3.49 -9.04 -25.79
CA ALA A 215 -2.25 -8.86 -25.00
C ALA A 215 -1.87 -10.07 -24.12
N ASP A 216 -2.26 -11.30 -24.55
CA ASP A 216 -1.87 -12.58 -23.90
C ASP A 216 -0.66 -13.22 -24.55
#